data_90de780a9c92aee5536aaa9e790cf481
#
_entry.id   90de780a9c92aee5536aaa9e790cf481
#
_cell.length_a   1.000
_cell.length_b   1.000
_cell.length_c   1.000
_cell.angle_alpha   90.00
_cell.angle_beta   90.00
_cell.angle_gamma   90.00
#
_symmetry.space_group_name_H-M   'P 1'
#
loop_
_entity.id
_entity.type
_entity.pdbx_description
1 polymer ?
#
loop_
_entity_poly.entity_id
_entity_poly.type
_entity_poly.pdbx_seq_one_letter_code
_entity_poly.pdbx_strand_id
1 'polypeptide(L)'
;MQTNIVIGTYRFVGFYVTQYFLNQGKEVIGIDWDDSEANQYIMEEKELEIGRNSNFIYFPINKLKLLDISQEDTVFISCYDIQSGKMGKIDFLIGEIVSFIEKFKNGKNETPNFVLFMPIEKDVSIFHSILSSIREIDSAKIIFLPTIYGPWQSEGMSFEAGINQLGQSDIKAAIAAEYTFDALYITDFVNVLEAVLTSGSDRDIQLCSSIDDHWNECAKLIFGESMDSFTPQQSTTKINKGTIFEVQCKMEPEEGIALQKKHNKRLNLLKKWRKRD
;
A
#
# COMPACT_ATOMS: atom_id res chain seq x y z
N MET A 1 -7.91 25.16 2.30
CA MET A 1 -6.69 24.64 1.63
C MET A 1 -6.80 23.14 1.68
N GLN A 2 -6.67 22.46 0.57
CA GLN A 2 -6.89 21.01 0.48
C GLN A 2 -5.77 20.26 1.20
N THR A 3 -6.12 19.41 2.15
CA THR A 3 -5.18 18.56 2.89
C THR A 3 -5.35 17.10 2.46
N ASN A 4 -4.24 16.38 2.33
CA ASN A 4 -4.24 14.95 2.06
C ASN A 4 -4.02 14.19 3.36
N ILE A 5 -4.99 13.39 3.79
CA ILE A 5 -4.89 12.55 4.99
C ILE A 5 -4.52 11.13 4.54
N VAL A 6 -3.39 10.60 5.00
CA VAL A 6 -2.91 9.27 4.58
C VAL A 6 -2.90 8.34 5.79
N ILE A 7 -3.81 7.36 5.80
CA ILE A 7 -3.87 6.30 6.82
C ILE A 7 -2.97 5.15 6.38
N GLY A 8 -1.93 4.89 7.18
CA GLY A 8 -0.82 4.00 6.85
C GLY A 8 0.40 4.75 6.32
N THR A 9 0.65 6.00 6.79
CA THR A 9 1.70 6.89 6.26
C THR A 9 3.11 6.32 6.35
N TYR A 10 3.39 5.44 7.33
CA TYR A 10 4.67 4.75 7.45
C TYR A 10 4.64 3.30 6.94
N ARG A 11 3.52 2.88 6.31
CA ARG A 11 3.42 1.57 5.64
C ARG A 11 4.02 1.66 4.24
N PHE A 12 3.97 0.59 3.48
CA PHE A 12 4.64 0.55 2.18
C PHE A 12 3.98 1.50 1.17
N VAL A 13 2.75 1.24 0.78
CA VAL A 13 2.01 2.04 -0.21
C VAL A 13 1.72 3.44 0.34
N GLY A 14 1.25 3.53 1.60
CA GLY A 14 0.94 4.81 2.23
C GLY A 14 2.14 5.74 2.33
N PHE A 15 3.35 5.21 2.55
CA PHE A 15 4.58 5.99 2.61
C PHE A 15 4.90 6.69 1.29
N TYR A 16 4.80 5.96 0.18
CA TYR A 16 5.03 6.54 -1.14
C TYR A 16 3.96 7.54 -1.55
N VAL A 17 2.70 7.30 -1.18
CA VAL A 17 1.61 8.27 -1.37
C VAL A 17 1.89 9.55 -0.58
N THR A 18 2.35 9.44 0.67
CA THR A 18 2.77 10.57 1.50
C THR A 18 3.93 11.34 0.85
N GLN A 19 5.00 10.65 0.45
CA GLN A 19 6.14 11.27 -0.24
C GLN A 19 5.72 11.97 -1.55
N TYR A 20 4.84 11.34 -2.33
CA TYR A 20 4.35 11.88 -3.58
C TYR A 20 3.71 13.26 -3.38
N PHE A 21 2.79 13.40 -2.43
CA PHE A 21 2.15 14.68 -2.15
C PHE A 21 3.10 15.71 -1.53
N LEU A 22 3.96 15.31 -0.62
CA LEU A 22 4.98 16.18 -0.02
C LEU A 22 5.95 16.73 -1.07
N ASN A 23 6.36 15.92 -2.04
CA ASN A 23 7.23 16.33 -3.14
C ASN A 23 6.56 17.33 -4.09
N GLN A 24 5.23 17.37 -4.12
CA GLN A 24 4.44 18.38 -4.84
C GLN A 24 4.15 19.62 -4.00
N GLY A 25 4.69 19.72 -2.78
CA GLY A 25 4.45 20.84 -1.87
C GLY A 25 3.04 20.86 -1.27
N LYS A 26 2.31 19.75 -1.32
CA LYS A 26 0.99 19.62 -0.71
C LYS A 26 1.08 19.36 0.78
N GLU A 27 0.08 19.80 1.54
CA GLU A 27 -0.07 19.44 2.95
C GLU A 27 -0.51 18.01 3.11
N VAL A 28 0.14 17.28 4.04
CA VAL A 28 -0.17 15.89 4.37
C VAL A 28 -0.30 15.70 5.88
N ILE A 29 -1.42 15.14 6.29
CA ILE A 29 -1.61 14.59 7.63
C ILE A 29 -1.41 13.08 7.54
N GLY A 30 -0.32 12.60 8.14
CA GLY A 30 -0.03 11.18 8.25
C GLY A 30 -0.67 10.56 9.47
N ILE A 31 -1.39 9.47 9.26
CA ILE A 31 -1.97 8.65 10.34
C ILE A 31 -1.34 7.26 10.27
N ASP A 32 -0.90 6.75 11.42
CA ASP A 32 -0.40 5.39 11.48
C ASP A 32 -0.71 4.74 12.84
N TRP A 33 -0.47 3.44 12.93
CA TRP A 33 -0.68 2.63 14.12
C TRP A 33 0.63 2.01 14.60
N ASP A 34 0.70 1.78 15.90
CA ASP A 34 1.87 1.14 16.50
C ASP A 34 2.05 -0.28 15.98
N ASP A 35 3.25 -0.57 15.55
CA ASP A 35 3.68 -1.89 15.13
C ASP A 35 4.47 -2.60 16.24
N SER A 36 4.93 -3.81 15.95
CA SER A 36 5.85 -4.54 16.83
C SER A 36 7.21 -3.80 16.91
N GLU A 37 7.93 -3.98 18.02
CA GLU A 37 9.30 -3.43 18.20
C GLU A 37 10.23 -3.77 17.02
N ALA A 38 10.01 -4.91 16.35
CA ALA A 38 10.79 -5.31 15.18
C ALA A 38 10.66 -4.37 13.98
N ASN A 39 9.52 -3.67 13.85
CA ASN A 39 9.24 -2.74 12.75
C ASN A 39 9.45 -1.28 13.13
N GLN A 40 9.66 -0.99 14.41
CA GLN A 40 9.90 0.38 14.88
C GLN A 40 11.09 1.02 14.16
N TYR A 41 12.15 0.24 13.94
CA TYR A 41 13.32 0.69 13.18
C TYR A 41 12.99 1.15 11.75
N ILE A 42 12.16 0.40 11.03
CA ILE A 42 11.72 0.77 9.67
C ILE A 42 10.90 2.05 9.69
N MET A 43 10.05 2.20 10.69
CA MET A 43 9.25 3.40 10.90
C MET A 43 10.14 4.63 11.15
N GLU A 44 11.15 4.51 12.03
CA GLU A 44 12.12 5.56 12.31
C GLU A 44 12.92 5.98 11.07
N GLU A 45 13.38 5.03 10.24
CA GLU A 45 14.06 5.34 8.98
C GLU A 45 13.15 6.10 8.00
N LYS A 46 11.89 5.73 7.89
CA LYS A 46 10.91 6.44 7.08
C LYS A 46 10.60 7.84 7.63
N GLU A 47 10.50 7.97 8.95
CA GLU A 47 10.32 9.26 9.61
C GLU A 47 11.50 10.22 9.33
N LEU A 48 12.74 9.71 9.27
CA LEU A 48 13.89 10.52 8.90
C LEU A 48 13.80 11.08 7.48
N GLU A 49 13.11 10.39 6.57
CA GLU A 49 12.94 10.83 5.18
C GLU A 49 11.87 11.93 5.03
N ILE A 50 10.77 11.88 5.79
CA ILE A 50 9.63 12.78 5.61
C ILE A 50 9.36 13.71 6.80
N GLY A 51 9.75 13.35 8.02
CA GLY A 51 9.34 14.03 9.25
C GLY A 51 9.86 15.46 9.41
N ARG A 52 10.85 15.88 8.60
CA ARG A 52 11.36 17.26 8.58
C ARG A 52 10.67 18.17 7.57
N ASN A 53 9.72 17.65 6.80
CA ASN A 53 8.97 18.45 5.84
C ASN A 53 7.95 19.31 6.58
N SER A 54 7.96 20.62 6.36
CA SER A 54 7.05 21.58 7.03
C SER A 54 5.57 21.35 6.67
N ASN A 55 5.30 20.64 5.57
CA ASN A 55 3.95 20.33 5.12
C ASN A 55 3.46 18.97 5.65
N PHE A 56 4.22 18.31 6.54
CA PHE A 56 3.88 17.03 7.13
C PHE A 56 3.57 17.14 8.61
N ILE A 57 2.41 16.60 9.00
CA ILE A 57 2.01 16.48 10.41
C ILE A 57 1.61 15.02 10.64
N TYR A 58 2.12 14.43 11.72
CA TYR A 58 1.81 13.05 12.10
C TYR A 58 0.87 12.98 13.30
N PHE A 59 -0.09 12.05 13.24
CA PHE A 59 -0.91 11.65 14.39
C PHE A 59 -1.04 10.12 14.47
N PRO A 60 -1.07 9.57 15.70
CA PRO A 60 -1.38 8.14 15.87
C PRO A 60 -2.86 7.86 15.57
N ILE A 61 -3.17 6.60 15.19
CA ILE A 61 -4.50 6.15 14.75
C ILE A 61 -5.63 6.50 15.73
N ASN A 62 -5.38 6.50 17.02
CA ASN A 62 -6.37 6.85 18.05
C ASN A 62 -6.81 8.33 18.01
N LYS A 63 -6.08 9.18 17.28
CA LYS A 63 -6.44 10.59 17.03
C LYS A 63 -7.26 10.79 15.75
N LEU A 64 -7.39 9.75 14.90
CA LEU A 64 -8.11 9.83 13.63
C LEU A 64 -9.53 10.42 13.79
N LYS A 65 -10.24 9.99 14.82
CA LYS A 65 -11.61 10.46 15.10
C LYS A 65 -11.70 11.92 15.54
N LEU A 66 -10.60 12.54 15.94
CA LEU A 66 -10.55 13.92 16.43
C LEU A 66 -10.16 14.91 15.32
N LEU A 67 -9.81 14.43 14.14
CA LEU A 67 -9.47 15.30 13.03
C LEU A 67 -10.70 16.06 12.54
N ASP A 68 -10.52 17.34 12.37
CA ASP A 68 -11.45 18.22 11.65
C ASP A 68 -11.12 18.14 10.16
N ILE A 69 -12.07 17.65 9.38
CA ILE A 69 -11.87 17.32 7.95
C ILE A 69 -13.00 17.96 7.15
N SER A 70 -12.62 18.66 6.11
CA SER A 70 -13.51 19.39 5.20
C SER A 70 -13.83 18.57 3.93
N GLN A 71 -14.83 19.02 3.17
CA GLN A 71 -15.17 18.43 1.87
C GLN A 71 -14.07 18.60 0.80
N GLU A 72 -13.14 19.56 0.99
CA GLU A 72 -12.02 19.77 0.08
C GLU A 72 -10.89 18.77 0.29
N ASP A 73 -10.84 18.12 1.47
CA ASP A 73 -9.80 17.21 1.84
C ASP A 73 -9.96 15.85 1.16
N THR A 74 -8.84 15.12 1.05
CA THR A 74 -8.85 13.75 0.54
C THR A 74 -8.25 12.79 1.55
N VAL A 75 -8.98 11.74 1.87
CA VAL A 75 -8.58 10.69 2.81
C VAL A 75 -8.18 9.44 2.03
N PHE A 76 -6.90 9.10 2.11
CA PHE A 76 -6.32 7.88 1.52
C PHE A 76 -6.24 6.79 2.58
N ILE A 77 -6.80 5.62 2.29
CA ILE A 77 -6.79 4.46 3.21
C ILE A 77 -6.09 3.30 2.50
N SER A 78 -4.91 2.91 3.00
CA SER A 78 -4.18 1.78 2.41
C SER A 78 -4.57 0.46 3.06
N CYS A 79 -5.66 -0.15 2.59
CA CYS A 79 -5.99 -1.53 2.96
C CYS A 79 -4.95 -2.52 2.43
N TYR A 80 -4.25 -2.18 1.35
CA TYR A 80 -3.13 -2.95 0.82
C TYR A 80 -2.04 -3.21 1.88
N ASP A 81 -1.78 -2.21 2.73
CA ASP A 81 -0.76 -2.30 3.78
C ASP A 81 -1.25 -2.97 5.08
N ILE A 82 -2.57 -3.06 5.30
CA ILE A 82 -3.14 -3.65 6.53
C ILE A 82 -2.95 -5.17 6.55
N GLN A 83 -2.91 -5.80 5.39
CA GLN A 83 -2.87 -7.24 5.23
C GLN A 83 -1.61 -7.91 5.83
N SER A 84 -0.50 -7.19 5.91
CA SER A 84 0.77 -7.70 6.43
C SER A 84 0.87 -7.73 7.97
N GLY A 85 -0.20 -7.36 8.70
CA GLY A 85 -0.22 -7.21 10.16
C GLY A 85 -0.61 -8.49 10.94
N LYS A 86 -0.35 -8.50 12.27
CA LYS A 86 -0.82 -9.57 13.18
C LYS A 86 -2.32 -9.41 13.50
N MET A 87 -3.11 -10.47 13.37
CA MET A 87 -4.59 -10.47 13.42
C MET A 87 -5.24 -9.65 14.55
N GLY A 88 -4.78 -9.73 15.79
CA GLY A 88 -5.46 -9.03 16.90
C GLY A 88 -5.36 -7.50 16.89
N LYS A 89 -4.39 -6.95 16.15
CA LYS A 89 -4.28 -5.49 15.95
C LYS A 89 -5.08 -5.02 14.74
N ILE A 90 -5.35 -5.91 13.80
CA ILE A 90 -6.06 -5.62 12.56
C ILE A 90 -7.52 -5.28 12.84
N ASP A 91 -8.21 -6.05 13.68
CA ASP A 91 -9.62 -5.81 14.05
C ASP A 91 -9.80 -4.44 14.73
N PHE A 92 -8.89 -4.08 15.62
CA PHE A 92 -8.88 -2.75 16.23
C PHE A 92 -8.71 -1.65 15.19
N LEU A 93 -7.75 -1.79 14.28
CA LEU A 93 -7.47 -0.82 13.23
C LEU A 93 -8.67 -0.66 12.29
N ILE A 94 -9.25 -1.76 11.84
CA ILE A 94 -10.46 -1.76 11.01
C ILE A 94 -11.60 -1.06 11.75
N GLY A 95 -11.79 -1.33 13.04
CA GLY A 95 -12.80 -0.68 13.87
C GLY A 95 -12.61 0.85 13.97
N GLU A 96 -11.36 1.33 14.11
CA GLU A 96 -11.07 2.76 14.13
C GLU A 96 -11.37 3.42 12.78
N ILE A 97 -10.97 2.79 11.67
CA ILE A 97 -11.22 3.27 10.30
C ILE A 97 -12.73 3.31 10.01
N VAL A 98 -13.44 2.22 10.28
CA VAL A 98 -14.90 2.14 10.08
C VAL A 98 -15.60 3.22 10.89
N SER A 99 -15.29 3.34 12.18
CA SER A 99 -15.89 4.36 13.05
C SER A 99 -15.62 5.79 12.57
N PHE A 100 -14.48 6.02 11.92
CA PHE A 100 -14.16 7.30 11.31
C PHE A 100 -15.01 7.56 10.05
N ILE A 101 -15.13 6.58 9.14
CA ILE A 101 -15.95 6.69 7.92
C ILE A 101 -17.42 6.93 8.27
N GLU A 102 -17.95 6.25 9.29
CA GLU A 102 -19.34 6.36 9.74
C GLU A 102 -19.75 7.79 10.11
N LYS A 103 -18.82 8.66 10.50
CA LYS A 103 -19.12 10.08 10.79
C LYS A 103 -19.66 10.84 9.59
N PHE A 104 -19.34 10.41 8.39
CA PHE A 104 -19.64 11.11 7.14
C PHE A 104 -20.86 10.53 6.40
N LYS A 105 -21.39 9.37 6.83
CA LYS A 105 -22.53 8.74 6.17
C LYS A 105 -23.86 9.48 6.28
N ASN A 106 -24.07 10.24 7.34
CA ASN A 106 -25.39 10.79 7.65
C ASN A 106 -25.59 12.23 7.14
N GLY A 107 -24.71 12.74 6.28
CA GLY A 107 -24.81 14.10 5.72
C GLY A 107 -24.78 15.24 6.75
N LYS A 108 -24.44 14.94 8.01
CA LYS A 108 -24.31 15.94 9.07
C LYS A 108 -23.00 16.70 9.04
N ASN A 109 -21.98 16.10 8.42
CA ASN A 109 -20.65 16.67 8.23
C ASN A 109 -20.38 16.81 6.73
N GLU A 110 -19.56 17.77 6.36
CA GLU A 110 -19.01 17.86 5.01
C GLU A 110 -18.22 16.60 4.72
N THR A 111 -18.54 15.92 3.62
CA THR A 111 -17.94 14.62 3.29
C THR A 111 -16.68 14.82 2.44
N PRO A 112 -15.50 14.42 2.92
CA PRO A 112 -14.27 14.49 2.15
C PRO A 112 -14.27 13.50 0.98
N ASN A 113 -13.29 13.60 0.10
CA ASN A 113 -13.05 12.59 -0.89
C ASN A 113 -12.35 11.39 -0.23
N PHE A 114 -12.88 10.18 -0.41
CA PHE A 114 -12.24 8.97 0.07
C PHE A 114 -11.58 8.20 -1.08
N VAL A 115 -10.37 7.73 -0.85
CA VAL A 115 -9.63 6.88 -1.79
C VAL A 115 -9.13 5.65 -1.04
N LEU A 116 -9.58 4.48 -1.47
CA LEU A 116 -9.23 3.21 -0.85
C LEU A 116 -8.29 2.43 -1.76
N PHE A 117 -7.10 2.07 -1.27
CA PHE A 117 -6.18 1.18 -1.97
C PHE A 117 -6.42 -0.26 -1.51
N MET A 118 -6.91 -1.08 -2.40
CA MET A 118 -7.26 -2.47 -2.14
C MET A 118 -6.36 -3.44 -2.91
N PRO A 119 -5.92 -4.55 -2.33
CA PRO A 119 -5.24 -5.58 -3.10
C PRO A 119 -6.24 -6.29 -4.04
N ILE A 120 -5.75 -6.71 -5.22
CA ILE A 120 -6.50 -7.62 -6.10
C ILE A 120 -6.33 -9.04 -5.58
N GLU A 121 -7.17 -9.44 -4.64
CA GLU A 121 -7.11 -10.77 -4.02
C GLU A 121 -8.46 -11.48 -4.10
N LYS A 122 -8.40 -12.79 -3.89
CA LYS A 122 -9.60 -13.62 -3.85
C LYS A 122 -10.41 -13.38 -2.59
N ASP A 123 -9.72 -13.26 -1.45
CA ASP A 123 -10.34 -13.07 -0.14
C ASP A 123 -10.02 -11.69 0.42
N VAL A 124 -10.99 -10.81 0.33
CA VAL A 124 -11.00 -9.48 0.93
C VAL A 124 -11.98 -9.40 2.11
N SER A 125 -12.39 -10.54 2.66
CA SER A 125 -13.41 -10.61 3.73
C SER A 125 -13.03 -9.79 4.95
N ILE A 126 -11.76 -9.72 5.27
CA ILE A 126 -11.19 -8.89 6.35
C ILE A 126 -11.54 -7.40 6.18
N PHE A 127 -11.71 -6.91 4.95
CA PHE A 127 -12.04 -5.52 4.64
C PHE A 127 -13.52 -5.28 4.40
N HIS A 128 -14.37 -6.29 4.60
CA HIS A 128 -15.80 -6.20 4.30
C HIS A 128 -16.49 -5.01 4.98
N SER A 129 -16.17 -4.75 6.25
CA SER A 129 -16.75 -3.62 6.99
C SER A 129 -16.31 -2.26 6.43
N ILE A 130 -15.02 -2.10 6.07
CA ILE A 130 -14.52 -0.88 5.44
C ILE A 130 -15.19 -0.69 4.08
N LEU A 131 -15.23 -1.74 3.25
CA LEU A 131 -15.86 -1.69 1.92
C LEU A 131 -17.34 -1.36 2.01
N SER A 132 -18.07 -1.95 2.95
CA SER A 132 -19.49 -1.65 3.16
C SER A 132 -19.69 -0.20 3.55
N SER A 133 -18.89 0.31 4.47
CA SER A 133 -18.98 1.70 4.93
C SER A 133 -18.62 2.70 3.84
N ILE A 134 -17.54 2.44 3.11
CA ILE A 134 -17.08 3.36 2.07
C ILE A 134 -18.03 3.42 0.87
N ARG A 135 -18.70 2.31 0.55
CA ARG A 135 -19.67 2.24 -0.57
C ARG A 135 -20.92 3.07 -0.36
N GLU A 136 -21.21 3.49 0.83
CA GLU A 136 -22.32 4.42 1.15
C GLU A 136 -21.92 5.89 0.93
N ILE A 137 -20.65 6.18 0.60
CA ILE A 137 -20.15 7.53 0.35
C ILE A 137 -19.97 7.74 -1.16
N ASP A 138 -20.72 8.66 -1.76
CA ASP A 138 -20.75 8.88 -3.21
C ASP A 138 -19.41 9.35 -3.77
N SER A 139 -18.65 10.17 -3.02
CA SER A 139 -17.33 10.70 -3.43
C SER A 139 -16.19 9.69 -3.30
N ALA A 140 -16.46 8.45 -2.88
CA ALA A 140 -15.40 7.47 -2.67
C ALA A 140 -14.95 6.77 -3.95
N LYS A 141 -13.63 6.60 -4.11
CA LYS A 141 -13.00 5.77 -5.15
C LYS A 141 -12.29 4.58 -4.51
N ILE A 142 -12.36 3.41 -5.16
CA ILE A 142 -11.66 2.19 -4.76
C ILE A 142 -10.68 1.84 -5.87
N ILE A 143 -9.38 1.85 -5.55
CA ILE A 143 -8.31 1.54 -6.48
C ILE A 143 -7.76 0.17 -6.13
N PHE A 144 -7.98 -0.81 -6.99
CA PHE A 144 -7.47 -2.16 -6.84
C PHE A 144 -6.07 -2.25 -7.42
N LEU A 145 -5.12 -2.66 -6.57
CA LEU A 145 -3.71 -2.72 -6.88
C LEU A 145 -3.28 -4.18 -7.12
N PRO A 146 -2.54 -4.48 -8.20
CA PRO A 146 -1.85 -5.76 -8.36
C PRO A 146 -0.73 -5.88 -7.33
N THR A 147 0.17 -6.85 -7.46
CA THR A 147 1.36 -6.91 -6.61
C THR A 147 2.21 -5.66 -6.81
N ILE A 148 2.30 -4.84 -5.77
CA ILE A 148 3.18 -3.66 -5.76
C ILE A 148 4.54 -4.06 -5.20
N TYR A 149 5.63 -3.63 -5.86
CA TYR A 149 6.98 -3.95 -5.42
C TYR A 149 7.92 -2.73 -5.47
N GLY A 150 9.04 -2.82 -4.76
CA GLY A 150 10.04 -1.77 -4.66
C GLY A 150 10.61 -1.62 -3.25
N PRO A 151 11.49 -0.63 -3.02
CA PRO A 151 12.01 -0.32 -1.70
C PRO A 151 10.90 -0.14 -0.66
N TRP A 152 11.15 -0.54 0.59
CA TRP A 152 10.19 -0.52 1.69
C TRP A 152 9.02 -1.51 1.59
N GLN A 153 9.01 -2.44 0.62
CA GLN A 153 8.03 -3.51 0.59
C GLN A 153 8.08 -4.32 1.90
N SER A 154 6.90 -4.72 2.42
CA SER A 154 6.79 -5.43 3.70
C SER A 154 7.39 -6.85 3.62
N GLU A 155 8.07 -7.31 4.69
CA GLU A 155 8.73 -8.64 4.75
C GLU A 155 7.79 -9.82 4.43
N GLY A 156 6.49 -9.68 4.72
CA GLY A 156 5.49 -10.72 4.43
C GLY A 156 5.07 -10.81 2.97
N MET A 157 5.54 -9.91 2.09
CA MET A 157 5.22 -9.91 0.66
C MET A 157 6.21 -10.77 -0.13
N SER A 158 5.74 -11.38 -1.21
CA SER A 158 6.44 -12.46 -1.91
C SER A 158 7.83 -12.07 -2.41
N PHE A 159 7.97 -10.91 -3.06
CA PHE A 159 9.25 -10.47 -3.59
C PHE A 159 10.22 -10.08 -2.48
N GLU A 160 9.74 -9.42 -1.43
CA GLU A 160 10.56 -9.08 -0.27
C GLU A 160 11.02 -10.34 0.47
N ALA A 161 10.12 -11.31 0.68
CA ALA A 161 10.44 -12.60 1.27
C ALA A 161 11.51 -13.36 0.47
N GLY A 162 11.40 -13.34 -0.86
CA GLY A 162 12.38 -13.95 -1.75
C GLY A 162 13.74 -13.25 -1.74
N ILE A 163 13.77 -11.91 -1.79
CA ILE A 163 15.01 -11.12 -1.73
C ILE A 163 15.74 -11.33 -0.41
N ASN A 164 15.01 -11.43 0.70
CA ASN A 164 15.55 -11.70 2.03
C ASN A 164 15.82 -13.19 2.29
N GLN A 165 15.56 -14.05 1.33
CA GLN A 165 15.81 -15.50 1.41
C GLN A 165 15.14 -16.15 2.63
N LEU A 166 13.87 -15.80 2.89
CA LEU A 166 13.08 -16.44 3.94
C LEU A 166 12.90 -17.94 3.66
N GLY A 167 12.38 -18.67 4.63
CA GLY A 167 12.11 -20.10 4.48
C GLY A 167 11.14 -20.39 3.32
N GLN A 168 11.30 -21.55 2.66
CA GLN A 168 10.45 -21.93 1.53
C GLN A 168 8.95 -21.91 1.85
N SER A 169 8.58 -22.30 3.09
CA SER A 169 7.19 -22.23 3.57
C SER A 169 6.65 -20.80 3.58
N ASP A 170 7.47 -19.86 4.03
CA ASP A 170 7.07 -18.45 4.18
C ASP A 170 6.92 -17.79 2.80
N ILE A 171 7.85 -18.07 1.89
CA ILE A 171 7.77 -17.61 0.49
C ILE A 171 6.51 -18.17 -0.20
N LYS A 172 6.22 -19.46 -0.04
CA LYS A 172 5.00 -20.07 -0.60
C LYS A 172 3.73 -19.46 -0.04
N ALA A 173 3.70 -19.20 1.27
CA ALA A 173 2.56 -18.55 1.91
C ALA A 173 2.35 -17.13 1.39
N ALA A 174 3.44 -16.35 1.25
CA ALA A 174 3.40 -15.00 0.70
C ALA A 174 2.88 -14.99 -0.75
N ILE A 175 3.40 -15.87 -1.62
CA ILE A 175 2.95 -15.99 -3.01
C ILE A 175 1.47 -16.39 -3.09
N ALA A 176 1.02 -17.33 -2.22
CA ALA A 176 -0.37 -17.79 -2.21
C ALA A 176 -1.36 -16.71 -1.77
N ALA A 177 -0.89 -15.72 -0.99
CA ALA A 177 -1.70 -14.60 -0.51
C ALA A 177 -1.77 -13.42 -1.49
N GLU A 178 -0.92 -13.39 -2.54
CA GLU A 178 -0.83 -12.27 -3.47
C GLU A 178 -1.46 -12.53 -4.84
N TYR A 179 -1.71 -11.45 -5.57
CA TYR A 179 -2.14 -11.48 -6.96
C TYR A 179 -0.94 -11.64 -7.89
N THR A 180 -0.73 -12.85 -8.40
CA THR A 180 0.46 -13.23 -9.19
C THR A 180 0.29 -13.07 -10.71
N PHE A 181 -0.81 -12.47 -11.18
CA PHE A 181 -1.04 -12.25 -12.61
C PHE A 181 -0.44 -10.96 -13.14
N ASP A 182 -0.06 -10.04 -12.24
CA ASP A 182 0.48 -8.76 -12.61
C ASP A 182 1.24 -8.11 -11.44
N ALA A 183 2.14 -7.19 -11.76
CA ALA A 183 2.89 -6.41 -10.79
C ALA A 183 3.07 -4.97 -11.26
N LEU A 184 3.24 -4.03 -10.31
CA LEU A 184 3.58 -2.64 -10.59
C LEU A 184 4.70 -2.18 -9.66
N TYR A 185 5.68 -1.49 -10.22
CA TYR A 185 6.68 -0.81 -9.42
C TYR A 185 6.04 0.37 -8.68
N ILE A 186 6.38 0.54 -7.42
CA ILE A 186 5.72 1.51 -6.52
C ILE A 186 5.73 2.96 -7.06
N THR A 187 6.81 3.41 -7.71
CA THR A 187 6.85 4.76 -8.26
C THR A 187 5.99 4.91 -9.51
N ASP A 188 5.83 3.87 -10.32
CA ASP A 188 4.93 3.92 -11.46
C ASP A 188 3.48 4.05 -11.00
N PHE A 189 3.12 3.34 -9.91
CA PHE A 189 1.80 3.49 -9.28
C PHE A 189 1.55 4.93 -8.81
N VAL A 190 2.43 5.51 -7.97
CA VAL A 190 2.16 6.84 -7.40
C VAL A 190 2.19 7.95 -8.46
N ASN A 191 2.98 7.79 -9.52
CA ASN A 191 3.06 8.76 -10.60
C ASN A 191 1.77 8.86 -11.44
N VAL A 192 0.93 7.83 -11.45
CA VAL A 192 -0.37 7.87 -12.15
C VAL A 192 -1.53 8.21 -11.23
N LEU A 193 -1.29 8.40 -9.93
CA LEU A 193 -2.33 8.57 -8.92
C LEU A 193 -3.28 9.72 -9.26
N GLU A 194 -2.78 10.91 -9.59
CA GLU A 194 -3.63 12.05 -9.98
C GLU A 194 -4.46 11.76 -11.23
N ALA A 195 -3.85 11.13 -12.24
CA ALA A 195 -4.58 10.76 -13.46
C ALA A 195 -5.72 9.78 -13.15
N VAL A 196 -5.47 8.78 -12.26
CA VAL A 196 -6.48 7.83 -11.81
C VAL A 196 -7.59 8.53 -11.02
N LEU A 197 -7.24 9.46 -10.14
CA LEU A 197 -8.23 10.21 -9.33
C LEU A 197 -9.11 11.12 -10.18
N THR A 198 -8.57 11.67 -11.25
CA THR A 198 -9.30 12.57 -12.19
C THR A 198 -9.92 11.84 -13.38
N SER A 199 -9.58 10.57 -13.61
CA SER A 199 -10.17 9.75 -14.67
C SER A 199 -11.62 9.43 -14.37
N GLY A 200 -12.54 9.87 -15.24
CA GLY A 200 -13.94 9.47 -15.27
C GLY A 200 -14.71 9.49 -13.93
N SER A 201 -15.96 9.04 -13.98
CA SER A 201 -16.84 8.87 -12.81
C SER A 201 -16.76 7.49 -12.18
N ASP A 202 -15.90 6.59 -12.70
CA ASP A 202 -15.82 5.22 -12.23
C ASP A 202 -15.30 5.17 -10.79
N ARG A 203 -16.04 4.44 -9.98
CA ARG A 203 -15.75 4.29 -8.56
C ARG A 203 -14.70 3.23 -8.29
N ASP A 204 -14.84 2.10 -8.95
CA ASP A 204 -13.99 0.93 -8.80
C ASP A 204 -13.02 0.88 -10.00
N ILE A 205 -11.74 1.12 -9.77
CA ILE A 205 -10.69 1.17 -10.78
C ILE A 205 -9.64 0.11 -10.45
N GLN A 206 -9.33 -0.75 -11.41
CA GLN A 206 -8.27 -1.73 -11.29
C GLN A 206 -7.06 -1.29 -12.10
N LEU A 207 -5.90 -1.16 -11.45
CA LEU A 207 -4.66 -0.89 -12.15
C LEU A 207 -4.09 -2.18 -12.74
N CYS A 208 -3.50 -2.05 -13.92
CA CYS A 208 -2.70 -3.10 -14.54
C CYS A 208 -1.44 -2.52 -15.17
N SER A 209 -0.40 -3.34 -15.25
CA SER A 209 0.85 -3.00 -15.90
C SER A 209 0.72 -3.02 -17.42
N SER A 210 1.47 -2.14 -18.11
CA SER A 210 1.69 -2.24 -19.56
C SER A 210 2.75 -3.28 -19.93
N ILE A 211 3.43 -3.88 -18.96
CA ILE A 211 4.41 -4.96 -19.19
C ILE A 211 3.68 -6.29 -19.12
N ASP A 212 3.78 -7.07 -20.17
CA ASP A 212 3.23 -8.41 -20.21
C ASP A 212 3.93 -9.32 -19.20
N ASP A 213 3.16 -10.16 -18.51
CA ASP A 213 3.67 -11.16 -17.55
C ASP A 213 4.59 -10.57 -16.45
N HIS A 214 4.36 -9.31 -16.07
CA HIS A 214 5.24 -8.50 -15.21
C HIS A 214 5.59 -9.19 -13.89
N TRP A 215 4.62 -9.82 -13.22
CA TRP A 215 4.89 -10.54 -11.97
C TRP A 215 5.90 -11.69 -12.19
N ASN A 216 5.73 -12.49 -13.26
CA ASN A 216 6.61 -13.60 -13.55
C ASN A 216 8.02 -13.12 -13.94
N GLU A 217 8.15 -12.01 -14.67
CA GLU A 217 9.45 -11.43 -14.97
C GLU A 217 10.19 -11.02 -13.68
N CYS A 218 9.53 -10.35 -12.75
CA CYS A 218 10.09 -10.06 -11.43
C CYS A 218 10.44 -11.33 -10.64
N ALA A 219 9.55 -12.33 -10.65
CA ALA A 219 9.73 -13.58 -9.93
C ALA A 219 10.95 -14.37 -10.45
N LYS A 220 11.17 -14.43 -11.76
CA LYS A 220 12.37 -15.04 -12.36
C LYS A 220 13.67 -14.40 -11.86
N LEU A 221 13.70 -13.06 -11.72
CA LEU A 221 14.86 -12.31 -11.23
C LEU A 221 15.18 -12.56 -9.75
N ILE A 222 14.17 -12.95 -8.98
CA ILE A 222 14.28 -13.18 -7.53
C ILE A 222 14.53 -14.64 -7.23
N PHE A 223 13.74 -15.54 -7.81
CA PHE A 223 13.72 -16.96 -7.48
C PHE A 223 14.57 -17.82 -8.42
N GLY A 224 14.89 -17.32 -9.64
CA GLY A 224 15.70 -18.03 -10.62
C GLY A 224 15.14 -19.42 -10.96
N GLU A 225 16.01 -20.43 -11.00
CA GLU A 225 15.64 -21.83 -11.29
C GLU A 225 14.70 -22.44 -10.23
N SER A 226 14.62 -21.86 -9.04
CA SER A 226 13.71 -22.32 -7.98
C SER A 226 12.26 -21.90 -8.20
N MET A 227 11.97 -21.10 -9.21
CA MET A 227 10.63 -20.56 -9.47
C MET A 227 9.57 -21.66 -9.60
N ASP A 228 9.87 -22.76 -10.29
CA ASP A 228 8.94 -23.88 -10.48
C ASP A 228 8.48 -24.51 -9.15
N SER A 229 9.34 -24.44 -8.12
CA SER A 229 9.01 -24.94 -6.78
C SER A 229 8.05 -24.02 -6.00
N PHE A 230 7.92 -22.76 -6.44
CA PHE A 230 7.10 -21.74 -5.83
C PHE A 230 5.85 -21.40 -6.63
N THR A 231 5.77 -21.84 -7.90
CA THR A 231 4.62 -21.54 -8.77
C THR A 231 3.36 -22.12 -8.13
N PRO A 232 2.38 -21.28 -7.75
CA PRO A 232 1.10 -21.80 -7.28
C PRO A 232 0.45 -22.59 -8.41
N GLN A 233 -0.35 -23.59 -8.11
CA GLN A 233 -1.36 -24.05 -9.06
C GLN A 233 -2.30 -22.86 -9.29
N GLN A 234 -2.00 -22.05 -10.29
CA GLN A 234 -2.73 -20.83 -10.57
C GLN A 234 -4.20 -21.14 -10.77
N SER A 235 -5.05 -20.45 -10.06
CA SER A 235 -6.43 -20.31 -10.51
C SER A 235 -6.34 -19.65 -11.89
N THR A 236 -6.81 -20.29 -12.90
CA THR A 236 -6.70 -19.94 -14.33
C THR A 236 -7.44 -18.64 -14.71
N THR A 237 -7.96 -17.87 -13.77
CA THR A 237 -8.84 -16.75 -14.07
C THR A 237 -8.29 -15.44 -13.50
N LYS A 238 -7.97 -14.50 -14.39
CA LYS A 238 -7.73 -13.10 -14.00
C LYS A 238 -8.98 -12.56 -13.29
N ILE A 239 -8.77 -11.97 -12.12
CA ILE A 239 -9.85 -11.33 -11.36
C ILE A 239 -10.03 -9.92 -11.92
N ASN A 240 -11.25 -9.57 -12.29
CA ASN A 240 -11.62 -8.19 -12.63
C ASN A 240 -12.43 -7.59 -11.47
N LYS A 241 -11.97 -6.49 -10.92
CA LYS A 241 -12.58 -5.78 -9.78
C LYS A 241 -13.22 -4.45 -10.16
N GLY A 242 -12.98 -3.94 -11.38
CA GLY A 242 -13.47 -2.62 -11.79
C GLY A 242 -13.01 -2.23 -13.19
N THR A 243 -13.17 -0.97 -13.55
CA THR A 243 -12.65 -0.43 -14.81
C THR A 243 -11.13 -0.52 -14.83
N ILE A 244 -10.59 -1.09 -15.90
CA ILE A 244 -9.14 -1.27 -16.07
C ILE A 244 -8.50 0.07 -16.42
N PHE A 245 -7.46 0.42 -15.66
CA PHE A 245 -6.58 1.54 -15.96
C PHE A 245 -5.16 0.99 -16.18
N GLU A 246 -4.68 1.04 -17.42
CA GLU A 246 -3.34 0.57 -17.77
C GLU A 246 -2.30 1.63 -17.40
N VAL A 247 -1.35 1.21 -16.56
CA VAL A 247 -0.22 2.03 -16.13
C VAL A 247 0.92 1.84 -17.12
N GLN A 248 1.31 2.92 -17.81
CA GLN A 248 2.49 2.92 -18.65
C GLN A 248 3.74 2.86 -17.77
N CYS A 249 4.26 1.65 -17.57
CA CYS A 249 5.42 1.40 -16.73
C CYS A 249 6.67 2.07 -17.32
N LYS A 250 7.41 2.76 -16.46
CA LYS A 250 8.71 3.37 -16.80
C LYS A 250 9.87 2.60 -16.19
N MET A 251 9.57 1.82 -15.14
CA MET A 251 10.55 1.01 -14.42
C MET A 251 10.57 -0.40 -15.01
N GLU A 252 11.69 -0.80 -15.55
CA GLU A 252 11.89 -2.18 -15.99
C GLU A 252 12.03 -3.13 -14.79
N PRO A 253 11.55 -4.39 -14.88
CA PRO A 253 11.60 -5.35 -13.78
C PRO A 253 12.99 -5.53 -13.18
N GLU A 254 14.03 -5.64 -14.02
CA GLU A 254 15.42 -5.79 -13.56
C GLU A 254 15.89 -4.61 -12.72
N GLU A 255 15.60 -3.40 -13.17
CA GLU A 255 15.99 -2.18 -12.47
C GLU A 255 15.25 -2.05 -11.15
N GLY A 256 13.92 -2.26 -11.14
CA GLY A 256 13.08 -2.19 -9.95
C GLY A 256 13.52 -3.19 -8.87
N ILE A 257 13.77 -4.45 -9.26
CA ILE A 257 14.26 -5.49 -8.34
C ILE A 257 15.68 -5.18 -7.87
N ALA A 258 16.56 -4.64 -8.71
CA ALA A 258 17.91 -4.24 -8.31
C ALA A 258 17.87 -3.11 -7.26
N LEU A 259 16.99 -2.11 -7.42
CA LEU A 259 16.78 -1.03 -6.46
C LEU A 259 16.27 -1.56 -5.12
N GLN A 260 15.30 -2.48 -5.13
CA GLN A 260 14.79 -3.10 -3.91
C GLN A 260 15.89 -3.90 -3.19
N LYS A 261 16.65 -4.73 -3.90
CA LYS A 261 17.80 -5.46 -3.34
C LYS A 261 18.87 -4.53 -2.74
N LYS A 262 19.17 -3.42 -3.41
CA LYS A 262 20.11 -2.40 -2.90
C LYS A 262 19.61 -1.75 -1.62
N HIS A 263 18.32 -1.42 -1.58
CA HIS A 263 17.67 -0.84 -0.40
C HIS A 263 17.75 -1.79 0.80
N ASN A 264 17.42 -3.07 0.62
CA ASN A 264 17.49 -4.08 1.69
C ASN A 264 18.91 -4.27 2.22
N LYS A 265 19.93 -4.24 1.35
CA LYS A 265 21.33 -4.26 1.79
C LYS A 265 21.66 -3.07 2.68
N ARG A 266 21.20 -1.86 2.30
CA ARG A 266 21.39 -0.64 3.12
C ARG A 266 20.71 -0.80 4.48
N LEU A 267 19.44 -1.22 4.54
CA LEU A 267 18.71 -1.41 5.80
C LEU A 267 19.40 -2.43 6.71
N ASN A 268 19.85 -3.56 6.15
CA ASN A 268 20.56 -4.58 6.90
C ASN A 268 21.90 -4.08 7.50
N LEU A 269 22.61 -3.22 6.79
CA LEU A 269 23.82 -2.58 7.30
C LEU A 269 23.50 -1.62 8.46
N LEU A 270 22.52 -0.75 8.31
CA LEU A 270 22.09 0.18 9.34
C LEU A 270 21.61 -0.56 10.60
N LYS A 271 20.82 -1.63 10.44
CA LYS A 271 20.38 -2.49 11.57
C LYS A 271 21.55 -3.13 12.33
N LYS A 272 22.61 -3.51 11.62
CA LYS A 272 23.82 -4.07 12.25
C LYS A 272 24.62 -3.01 13.06
N TRP A 273 24.64 -1.79 12.61
CA TRP A 273 25.34 -0.69 13.30
C TRP A 273 24.63 -0.30 14.59
N ARG A 274 23.30 -0.12 14.54
CA ARG A 274 22.49 0.21 15.73
C ARG A 274 22.51 -0.87 16.84
N LYS A 275 22.80 -2.13 16.53
CA LYS A 275 22.93 -3.20 17.53
C LYS A 275 24.27 -3.21 18.25
N ARG A 276 25.22 -2.37 17.84
CA ARG A 276 26.57 -2.27 18.43
C ARG A 276 26.70 -1.15 19.46
N ASP A 277 25.71 -0.27 19.49
CA ASP A 277 25.54 0.79 20.50
C ASP A 277 24.55 0.32 21.59
#